data_a5d52be712e73bb1deca05650981c93d
#
_entry.id   a5d52be712e73bb1deca05650981c93d
#
_cell.length_a   1.000
_cell.length_b   1.000
_cell.length_c   1.000
_cell.angle_alpha   90.00
_cell.angle_beta   90.00
_cell.angle_gamma   90.00
#
_symmetry.space_group_name_H-M   'P 1'
#
loop_
_entity.id
_entity.type
_entity.pdbx_description
1 polymer ?
#
loop_
_entity_poly.entity_id
_entity_poly.type
_entity_poly.pdbx_seq_one_letter_code
_entity_poly.pdbx_strand_id
1 'polypeptide(L)' 'MDNIDRLNYLYKQKKTLEFKINIVLTEMGLVKNKDGKYEELIKQYNKFNQELYDVEIEIVTRGGV' A
#
# COMPACT_ATOMS: atom_id res chain seq x y z
N MET A 1 -16.94 -15.25 9.25
CA MET A 1 -16.94 -13.78 9.15
C MET A 1 -17.78 -13.38 7.96
N ASP A 2 -18.65 -12.40 8.16
CA ASP A 2 -19.51 -11.88 7.11
C ASP A 2 -18.65 -11.21 6.02
N ASN A 3 -19.11 -11.32 4.76
CA ASN A 3 -18.41 -10.69 3.63
C ASN A 3 -18.34 -9.17 3.78
N ILE A 4 -19.36 -8.56 4.36
CA ILE A 4 -19.38 -7.11 4.61
C ILE A 4 -18.29 -6.72 5.58
N ASP A 5 -18.09 -7.48 6.66
CA ASP A 5 -17.04 -7.21 7.64
C ASP A 5 -15.66 -7.33 7.00
N ARG A 6 -15.47 -8.35 6.16
CA ARG A 6 -14.20 -8.52 5.45
C ARG A 6 -13.93 -7.37 4.49
N LEU A 7 -14.95 -6.95 3.74
CA LEU A 7 -14.82 -5.81 2.83
C LEU A 7 -14.46 -4.54 3.59
N ASN A 8 -15.11 -4.29 4.73
CA ASN A 8 -14.79 -3.11 5.54
C ASN A 8 -13.33 -3.14 6.01
N TYR A 9 -12.85 -4.31 6.43
CA TYR A 9 -11.45 -4.49 6.81
C TYR A 9 -10.53 -4.18 5.62
N LEU A 10 -10.86 -4.70 4.45
CA LEU A 10 -10.04 -4.51 3.25
C LEU A 10 -10.00 -3.03 2.83
N TYR A 11 -11.12 -2.32 2.92
CA TYR A 11 -11.14 -0.89 2.63
C TYR A 11 -10.25 -0.10 3.58
N LYS A 12 -10.23 -0.46 4.85
CA LYS A 12 -9.34 0.18 5.82
C LYS A 12 -7.89 -0.12 5.49
N GLN A 13 -7.56 -1.36 5.13
CA GLN A 13 -6.21 -1.73 4.72
C GLN A 13 -5.78 -0.94 3.48
N LYS A 14 -6.68 -0.79 2.52
CA LYS A 14 -6.39 -0.02 1.32
C LYS A 14 -5.99 1.41 1.66
N LYS A 15 -6.78 2.08 2.50
CA LYS A 15 -6.48 3.45 2.91
C LYS A 15 -5.16 3.56 3.64
N THR A 16 -4.88 2.61 4.53
CA THR A 16 -3.63 2.58 5.27
C THR A 16 -2.45 2.43 4.32
N LEU A 17 -2.55 1.52 3.35
CA LEU A 17 -1.48 1.29 2.39
C LEU A 17 -1.27 2.50 1.48
N GLU A 18 -2.35 3.14 1.03
CA GLU A 18 -2.25 4.37 0.24
C GLU A 18 -1.52 5.47 1.02
N PHE A 19 -1.83 5.60 2.30
CA PHE A 19 -1.16 6.57 3.16
C PHE A 19 0.33 6.26 3.30
N LYS A 20 0.68 4.99 3.54
CA LYS A 20 2.08 4.56 3.64
C LYS A 20 2.84 4.81 2.34
N ILE A 21 2.21 4.54 1.21
CA ILE A 21 2.81 4.78 -0.10
C ILE A 21 3.10 6.28 -0.29
N ASN A 22 2.15 7.13 0.09
CA ASN A 22 2.35 8.59 -0.01
C ASN A 22 3.51 9.05 0.87
N ILE A 23 3.65 8.51 2.07
CA ILE A 23 4.77 8.84 2.95
C ILE A 23 6.09 8.45 2.29
N VAL A 24 6.16 7.23 1.75
CA VAL A 24 7.38 6.75 1.09
C VAL A 24 7.72 7.63 -0.11
N LEU A 25 6.73 7.99 -0.93
CA LEU A 25 6.96 8.86 -2.09
C LEU A 25 7.47 10.22 -1.67
N THR A 26 6.92 10.79 -0.59
CA THR A 26 7.39 12.06 -0.06
C THR A 26 8.84 11.96 0.40
N GLU A 27 9.19 10.90 1.12
CA GLU A 27 10.56 10.68 1.57
C GLU A 27 11.50 10.50 0.38
N MET A 28 11.09 9.77 -0.66
CA MET A 28 11.89 9.60 -1.87
C MET A 28 12.20 10.93 -2.54
N GLY A 29 11.24 11.86 -2.51
CA GLY A 29 11.44 13.20 -3.06
C GLY A 29 12.39 14.05 -2.25
N LEU A 30 12.56 13.76 -0.97
CA LEU A 30 13.41 14.54 -0.07
C LEU A 30 14.82 13.97 0.07
N VAL A 31 14.99 12.69 -0.20
CA VAL A 31 16.27 12.02 -0.02
C VAL A 31 17.15 12.24 -1.24
N LYS A 32 18.36 12.75 -1.01
CA LYS A 32 19.39 12.70 -2.03
C LYS A 32 20.01 11.32 -1.95
N ASN A 33 20.25 10.69 -3.10
CA ASN A 33 20.71 9.30 -3.21
C ASN A 33 22.05 9.08 -2.48
N LYS A 34 22.01 9.12 -1.14
CA LYS A 34 23.18 8.88 -0.29
C LYS A 34 22.89 7.68 0.59
N ASP A 35 23.90 6.85 0.79
CA ASP A 35 23.88 5.74 1.76
C ASP A 35 22.82 4.66 1.49
N GLY A 36 22.38 4.50 0.23
CA GLY A 36 21.42 3.47 -0.11
C GLY A 36 20.01 3.71 0.41
N LYS A 37 19.75 4.86 1.00
CA LYS A 37 18.43 5.17 1.56
C LYS A 37 17.34 5.19 0.49
N TYR A 38 17.66 5.75 -0.67
CA TYR A 38 16.71 5.80 -1.78
C TYR A 38 16.34 4.39 -2.25
N GLU A 39 17.31 3.50 -2.34
CA GLU A 39 17.07 2.11 -2.74
C GLU A 39 16.18 1.39 -1.74
N GLU A 40 16.39 1.63 -0.45
CA GLU A 40 15.56 1.06 0.59
C GLU A 40 14.12 1.55 0.48
N LEU A 41 13.92 2.84 0.19
CA LEU A 41 12.60 3.41 -0.02
C LEU A 41 11.91 2.81 -1.24
N ILE A 42 12.65 2.56 -2.32
CA ILE A 42 12.10 1.87 -3.49
C ILE A 42 11.61 0.48 -3.11
N LYS A 43 12.35 -0.25 -2.29
CA LYS A 43 11.94 -1.58 -1.83
C LYS A 43 10.64 -1.49 -1.02
N GLN A 44 10.53 -0.50 -0.13
CA GLN A 44 9.31 -0.28 0.64
C GLN A 44 8.14 0.07 -0.27
N TYR A 45 8.37 0.95 -1.24
CA TYR A 45 7.36 1.34 -2.21
C TYR A 45 6.81 0.12 -2.97
N ASN A 46 7.71 -0.72 -3.45
CA ASN A 46 7.32 -1.92 -4.20
C ASN A 46 6.53 -2.89 -3.31
N LYS A 47 6.97 -3.05 -2.06
CA LYS A 47 6.28 -3.92 -1.11
C LYS A 47 4.86 -3.44 -0.84
N PHE A 48 4.69 -2.14 -0.55
CA PHE A 48 3.38 -1.58 -0.27
C PHE A 48 2.47 -1.63 -1.49
N ASN A 49 3.02 -1.38 -2.68
CA ASN A 49 2.24 -1.49 -3.92
C ASN A 49 1.74 -2.93 -4.15
N GLN A 50 2.59 -3.92 -3.87
CA GLN A 50 2.18 -5.31 -4.00
C GLN A 50 1.06 -5.65 -3.01
N GLU A 51 1.20 -5.20 -1.76
CA GLU A 51 0.17 -5.42 -0.75
C GLU A 51 -1.14 -4.74 -1.15
N LEU A 52 -1.06 -3.51 -1.66
CA LEU A 52 -2.24 -2.78 -2.12
C LEU A 52 -2.91 -3.51 -3.27
N TYR A 53 -2.14 -4.00 -4.22
CA TYR A 53 -2.67 -4.76 -5.35
C TYR A 53 -3.42 -6.00 -4.87
N ASP A 54 -2.83 -6.74 -3.92
CA ASP A 54 -3.47 -7.93 -3.36
C ASP A 54 -4.78 -7.58 -2.67
N VAL A 55 -4.82 -6.49 -1.92
CA VAL A 55 -6.03 -6.01 -1.26
C VAL A 55 -7.10 -5.66 -2.30
N GLU A 56 -6.73 -4.94 -3.35
CA GLU A 56 -7.68 -4.54 -4.40
C GLU A 56 -8.26 -5.75 -5.12
N ILE A 57 -7.43 -6.75 -5.42
CA ILE A 57 -7.90 -7.99 -6.04
C ILE A 57 -8.91 -8.67 -5.14
N GLU A 58 -8.65 -8.77 -3.85
CA GLU A 58 -9.58 -9.40 -2.94
C GLU A 58 -10.90 -8.63 -2.88
N ILE A 59 -10.85 -7.30 -2.84
CA ILE A 59 -12.04 -6.48 -2.84
C ILE A 59 -12.92 -6.78 -4.07
N VAL A 60 -12.30 -6.78 -5.25
CA VAL A 60 -13.02 -7.04 -6.50
C VAL A 60 -13.58 -8.47 -6.50
N THR A 61 -12.79 -9.43 -6.06
CA THR A 61 -13.20 -10.83 -6.01
C THR A 61 -14.42 -11.04 -5.10
N ARG A 62 -14.51 -10.23 -4.04
CA ARG A 62 -15.65 -10.31 -3.11
C ARG A 62 -16.84 -9.45 -3.53
N GLY A 63 -16.78 -8.85 -4.72
CA GLY A 63 -17.87 -8.03 -5.24
C GLY A 63 -17.87 -6.59 -4.77
N GLY A 64 -16.78 -6.14 -4.14
CA GLY A 64 -16.61 -4.72 -3.81
C GLY A 64 -16.15 -3.93 -5.03
N VAL A 65 -16.27 -2.62 -4.95
CA VAL A 65 -15.89 -1.73 -6.05
C VAL A 65 -14.73 -0.83 -5.64
#